data_b2bdd6ced2d562bb529c4106661a94f4
#
_entry.id   b2bdd6ced2d562bb529c4106661a94f4
#
_cell.length_a   1.000
_cell.length_b   1.000
_cell.length_c   1.000
_cell.angle_alpha   90.00
_cell.angle_beta   90.00
_cell.angle_gamma   90.00
#
_symmetry.space_group_name_H-M   'P 1'
#
loop_
_entity.id
_entity.type
_entity.pdbx_description
1 polymer ?
#
loop_
_entity_poly.entity_id
_entity_poly.type
_entity_poly.pdbx_seq_one_letter_code
_entity_poly.pdbx_strand_id
1 'polypeptide(L)'
;YQIKKLNIEELFNLAVQNQKKNNLVDAKKLYNKILNLHPKFIEAYNNLGLIYRSEGENAKAIQCYEKIIKINPNLIDAYNNLGIIFQKLGKIKKAKDCYKKIIKLDPNFIMAQYNLGLVLRQLGQNEKALNCFKKVIEINPSIVNAHNNLGITYADLGRYKDAIDCYIIALKQDNKHKKAKENLISALTYYHSDNDNPIIVTNNLLKKVHKDIKNNLTDNNLETFFKKSFKIIDNIQQNIDGIDYIETQIYRRNSKNLNCGRHHKVFNQFNIIPKFCFSCFKIQIEPKTIFELIKLFFIFDNFNFPNNNWRKCMIELRPEVQGTYKGFIYCSSMDESKKILDDLSAVLKKSLEYKVSIKRGCSEFYKTFPNFRQTDKDETNFMNFEDSWNKIEKKAESEINLDNRILKESISGFSISDFLIINHWLNYAKAINDNTYKNVSNDFIHSKFVAEKMSNQLELRRKEFLC
;
A
#
# COMPACT_ATOMS: atom_id res chain seq x y z
N TYR A 1 -31.85 -29.94 -50.28
CA TYR A 1 -31.19 -28.70 -49.88
C TYR A 1 -29.73 -29.00 -49.56
N GLN A 2 -28.81 -28.75 -50.53
CA GLN A 2 -27.37 -28.81 -50.30
C GLN A 2 -27.02 -27.70 -49.30
N ILE A 3 -26.67 -28.07 -48.07
CA ILE A 3 -26.08 -27.16 -47.09
C ILE A 3 -24.72 -26.74 -47.66
N LYS A 4 -24.62 -25.49 -48.15
CA LYS A 4 -23.39 -24.91 -48.67
C LYS A 4 -22.32 -25.06 -47.57
N LYS A 5 -21.31 -25.90 -47.81
CA LYS A 5 -20.22 -26.12 -46.88
C LYS A 5 -19.44 -24.81 -46.85
N LEU A 6 -19.64 -24.00 -45.76
CA LEU A 6 -18.90 -22.75 -45.56
C LEU A 6 -17.39 -23.06 -45.63
N ASN A 7 -16.65 -22.23 -46.35
CA ASN A 7 -15.21 -22.30 -46.36
C ASN A 7 -14.66 -21.79 -45.00
N ILE A 8 -13.38 -21.98 -44.75
CA ILE A 8 -12.76 -21.63 -43.47
C ILE A 8 -12.84 -20.12 -43.17
N GLU A 9 -12.67 -19.32 -44.18
CA GLU A 9 -12.76 -17.86 -44.05
C GLU A 9 -14.18 -17.41 -43.68
N GLU A 10 -15.19 -17.99 -44.32
CA GLU A 10 -16.61 -17.76 -43.97
C GLU A 10 -16.92 -18.19 -42.52
N LEU A 11 -16.41 -19.38 -42.10
CA LEU A 11 -16.56 -19.86 -40.73
C LEU A 11 -15.87 -18.92 -39.72
N PHE A 12 -14.67 -18.46 -40.05
CA PHE A 12 -13.92 -17.54 -39.18
C PHE A 12 -14.62 -16.18 -39.06
N ASN A 13 -15.08 -15.63 -40.19
CA ASN A 13 -15.82 -14.36 -40.18
C ASN A 13 -17.13 -14.50 -39.38
N LEU A 14 -17.84 -15.60 -39.49
CA LEU A 14 -19.04 -15.88 -38.70
C LEU A 14 -18.71 -16.00 -37.20
N ALA A 15 -17.60 -16.63 -36.83
CA ALA A 15 -17.14 -16.73 -35.46
C ALA A 15 -16.81 -15.36 -34.87
N VAL A 16 -16.09 -14.51 -35.61
CA VAL A 16 -15.77 -13.13 -35.22
C VAL A 16 -17.04 -12.28 -35.06
N GLN A 17 -18.02 -12.42 -35.95
CA GLN A 17 -19.31 -11.73 -35.84
C GLN A 17 -20.08 -12.14 -34.57
N ASN A 18 -20.11 -13.44 -34.24
CA ASN A 18 -20.72 -13.94 -33.01
C ASN A 18 -20.00 -13.40 -31.79
N GLN A 19 -18.66 -13.35 -31.79
CA GLN A 19 -17.86 -12.80 -30.72
C GLN A 19 -18.15 -11.32 -30.52
N LYS A 20 -18.22 -10.51 -31.59
CA LYS A 20 -18.59 -9.07 -31.54
C LYS A 20 -19.99 -8.83 -30.98
N LYS A 21 -20.93 -9.73 -31.26
CA LYS A 21 -22.32 -9.71 -30.72
C LYS A 21 -22.42 -10.27 -29.30
N ASN A 22 -21.28 -10.59 -28.65
CA ASN A 22 -21.20 -11.25 -27.35
C ASN A 22 -21.86 -12.63 -27.28
N ASN A 23 -22.09 -13.27 -28.43
CA ASN A 23 -22.55 -14.67 -28.50
C ASN A 23 -21.36 -15.62 -28.42
N LEU A 24 -20.76 -15.70 -27.22
CA LEU A 24 -19.48 -16.37 -26.99
C LEU A 24 -19.59 -17.89 -27.12
N VAL A 25 -20.76 -18.46 -26.84
CA VAL A 25 -20.98 -19.92 -26.96
C VAL A 25 -20.83 -20.37 -28.41
N ASP A 26 -21.51 -19.70 -29.35
CA ASP A 26 -21.47 -20.07 -30.75
C ASP A 26 -20.12 -19.67 -31.39
N ALA A 27 -19.54 -18.55 -30.97
CA ALA A 27 -18.18 -18.21 -31.39
C ALA A 27 -17.17 -19.30 -31.02
N LYS A 28 -17.20 -19.83 -29.79
CA LYS A 28 -16.34 -20.93 -29.32
C LYS A 28 -16.58 -22.21 -30.16
N LYS A 29 -17.83 -22.56 -30.44
CA LYS A 29 -18.16 -23.73 -31.28
C LYS A 29 -17.55 -23.59 -32.68
N LEU A 30 -17.67 -22.42 -33.30
CA LEU A 30 -17.14 -22.15 -34.63
C LEU A 30 -15.61 -22.17 -34.66
N TYR A 31 -14.93 -21.51 -33.67
CA TYR A 31 -13.48 -21.58 -33.58
C TYR A 31 -12.98 -23.00 -33.36
N ASN A 32 -13.62 -23.81 -32.50
CA ASN A 32 -13.27 -25.21 -32.33
C ASN A 32 -13.48 -26.03 -33.60
N LYS A 33 -14.56 -25.77 -34.38
CA LYS A 33 -14.79 -26.42 -35.69
C LYS A 33 -13.67 -26.07 -36.67
N ILE A 34 -13.21 -24.81 -36.69
CA ILE A 34 -12.08 -24.38 -37.54
C ILE A 34 -10.82 -25.14 -37.12
N LEU A 35 -10.52 -25.22 -35.81
CA LEU A 35 -9.33 -25.87 -35.29
C LEU A 35 -9.32 -27.40 -35.51
N ASN A 36 -10.50 -28.05 -35.56
CA ASN A 36 -10.61 -29.45 -35.93
C ASN A 36 -10.29 -29.69 -37.44
N LEU A 37 -10.63 -28.73 -38.29
CA LEU A 37 -10.33 -28.78 -39.72
C LEU A 37 -8.90 -28.33 -40.03
N HIS A 38 -8.43 -27.30 -39.32
CA HIS A 38 -7.12 -26.66 -39.49
C HIS A 38 -6.44 -26.47 -38.14
N PRO A 39 -5.75 -27.47 -37.59
CA PRO A 39 -5.13 -27.46 -36.29
C PRO A 39 -4.00 -26.41 -36.11
N LYS A 40 -3.55 -25.77 -37.20
CA LYS A 40 -2.52 -24.73 -37.17
C LYS A 40 -3.07 -23.31 -37.38
N PHE A 41 -4.38 -23.10 -37.32
CA PHE A 41 -5.02 -21.80 -37.54
C PHE A 41 -4.85 -20.90 -36.29
N ILE A 42 -3.81 -20.07 -36.32
CA ILE A 42 -3.34 -19.24 -35.16
C ILE A 42 -4.43 -18.28 -34.69
N GLU A 43 -5.12 -17.63 -35.62
CA GLU A 43 -6.14 -16.61 -35.34
C GLU A 43 -7.32 -17.18 -34.53
N ALA A 44 -7.71 -18.42 -34.82
CA ALA A 44 -8.77 -19.11 -34.08
C ALA A 44 -8.32 -19.41 -32.62
N TYR A 45 -7.08 -19.88 -32.42
CA TYR A 45 -6.54 -20.05 -31.09
C TYR A 45 -6.44 -18.72 -30.33
N ASN A 46 -6.01 -17.65 -31.00
CA ASN A 46 -5.90 -16.33 -30.37
C ASN A 46 -7.27 -15.82 -29.87
N ASN A 47 -8.28 -15.85 -30.74
CA ASN A 47 -9.62 -15.39 -30.38
C ASN A 47 -10.26 -16.28 -29.32
N LEU A 48 -10.09 -17.61 -29.42
CA LEU A 48 -10.55 -18.55 -28.41
C LEU A 48 -9.86 -18.29 -27.04
N GLY A 49 -8.54 -18.03 -27.05
CA GLY A 49 -7.77 -17.65 -25.88
C GLY A 49 -8.26 -16.35 -25.25
N LEU A 50 -8.60 -15.35 -26.05
CA LEU A 50 -9.19 -14.08 -25.58
C LEU A 50 -10.56 -14.30 -24.92
N ILE A 51 -11.42 -15.15 -25.52
CA ILE A 51 -12.73 -15.49 -24.94
C ILE A 51 -12.53 -16.19 -23.59
N TYR A 52 -11.73 -17.25 -23.53
CA TYR A 52 -11.47 -17.96 -22.27
C TYR A 52 -10.89 -17.06 -21.18
N ARG A 53 -10.00 -16.11 -21.55
CA ARG A 53 -9.46 -15.14 -20.61
C ARG A 53 -10.55 -14.20 -20.05
N SER A 54 -11.47 -13.74 -20.89
CA SER A 54 -12.59 -12.88 -20.47
C SER A 54 -13.58 -13.59 -19.55
N GLU A 55 -13.80 -14.89 -19.77
CA GLU A 55 -14.64 -15.75 -18.93
C GLU A 55 -13.93 -16.24 -17.64
N GLY A 56 -12.63 -15.90 -17.46
CA GLY A 56 -11.84 -16.34 -16.31
C GLY A 56 -11.31 -17.77 -16.42
N GLU A 57 -11.53 -18.46 -17.54
CA GLU A 57 -11.06 -19.82 -17.81
C GLU A 57 -9.55 -19.82 -18.16
N ASN A 58 -8.73 -19.32 -17.24
CA ASN A 58 -7.31 -19.05 -17.48
C ASN A 58 -6.53 -20.30 -17.95
N ALA A 59 -6.89 -21.51 -17.49
CA ALA A 59 -6.22 -22.74 -17.90
C ALA A 59 -6.40 -23.03 -19.40
N LYS A 60 -7.63 -22.85 -19.92
CA LYS A 60 -7.92 -23.03 -21.34
C LYS A 60 -7.28 -21.94 -22.20
N ALA A 61 -7.28 -20.70 -21.72
CA ALA A 61 -6.60 -19.61 -22.39
C ALA A 61 -5.08 -19.85 -22.52
N ILE A 62 -4.42 -20.35 -21.46
CA ILE A 62 -3.00 -20.74 -21.49
C ILE A 62 -2.77 -21.80 -22.54
N GLN A 63 -3.60 -22.86 -22.61
CA GLN A 63 -3.48 -23.91 -23.60
C GLN A 63 -3.55 -23.36 -25.03
N CYS A 64 -4.46 -22.44 -25.32
CA CYS A 64 -4.57 -21.79 -26.61
C CYS A 64 -3.27 -21.06 -26.99
N TYR A 65 -2.75 -20.20 -26.10
CA TYR A 65 -1.52 -19.45 -26.36
C TYR A 65 -0.28 -20.35 -26.45
N GLU A 66 -0.19 -21.41 -25.65
CA GLU A 66 0.89 -22.41 -25.78
C GLU A 66 0.84 -23.15 -27.12
N LYS A 67 -0.36 -23.42 -27.67
CA LYS A 67 -0.51 -23.98 -29.04
C LYS A 67 0.00 -22.99 -30.08
N ILE A 68 -0.34 -21.69 -29.94
CA ILE A 68 0.17 -20.66 -30.84
C ILE A 68 1.69 -20.64 -30.83
N ILE A 69 2.32 -20.63 -29.63
CA ILE A 69 3.78 -20.62 -29.50
C ILE A 69 4.43 -21.87 -30.11
N LYS A 70 3.78 -23.03 -30.02
CA LYS A 70 4.26 -24.26 -30.68
C LYS A 70 4.21 -24.14 -32.20
N ILE A 71 3.23 -23.43 -32.76
CA ILE A 71 3.08 -23.22 -34.20
C ILE A 71 4.05 -22.12 -34.68
N ASN A 72 4.09 -21.01 -33.98
CA ASN A 72 4.97 -19.87 -34.26
C ASN A 72 5.65 -19.37 -32.98
N PRO A 73 6.89 -19.77 -32.68
CA PRO A 73 7.64 -19.38 -31.49
C PRO A 73 8.02 -17.88 -31.41
N ASN A 74 7.79 -17.14 -32.49
CA ASN A 74 8.13 -15.71 -32.54
C ASN A 74 6.91 -14.78 -32.44
N LEU A 75 5.73 -15.31 -32.16
CA LEU A 75 4.53 -14.50 -32.08
C LEU A 75 4.46 -13.77 -30.73
N ILE A 76 4.76 -12.49 -30.75
CA ILE A 76 4.83 -11.59 -29.57
C ILE A 76 3.51 -11.57 -28.79
N ASP A 77 2.37 -11.49 -29.51
CA ASP A 77 1.06 -11.39 -28.88
C ASP A 77 0.72 -12.58 -27.97
N ALA A 78 1.14 -13.79 -28.36
CA ALA A 78 0.91 -14.97 -27.56
C ALA A 78 1.67 -14.93 -26.23
N TYR A 79 2.93 -14.50 -26.25
CA TYR A 79 3.70 -14.31 -25.03
C TYR A 79 3.16 -13.18 -24.16
N ASN A 80 2.70 -12.07 -24.77
CA ASN A 80 2.10 -10.97 -24.04
C ASN A 80 0.83 -11.41 -23.29
N ASN A 81 -0.06 -12.13 -23.98
CA ASN A 81 -1.27 -12.66 -23.38
C ASN A 81 -0.97 -13.68 -22.25
N LEU A 82 -0.01 -14.56 -22.44
CA LEU A 82 0.46 -15.49 -21.40
C LEU A 82 1.04 -14.73 -20.20
N GLY A 83 1.87 -13.73 -20.45
CA GLY A 83 2.46 -12.89 -19.39
C GLY A 83 1.40 -12.24 -18.51
N ILE A 84 0.37 -11.65 -19.12
CA ILE A 84 -0.77 -11.04 -18.42
C ILE A 84 -1.52 -12.08 -17.58
N ILE A 85 -1.80 -13.26 -18.15
CA ILE A 85 -2.52 -14.33 -17.43
C ILE A 85 -1.67 -14.83 -16.25
N PHE A 86 -0.37 -15.08 -16.44
CA PHE A 86 0.50 -15.55 -15.38
C PHE A 86 0.64 -14.50 -14.26
N GLN A 87 0.67 -13.22 -14.59
CA GLN A 87 0.70 -12.14 -13.61
C GLN A 87 -0.60 -12.11 -12.78
N LYS A 88 -1.76 -12.23 -13.43
CA LYS A 88 -3.06 -12.32 -12.76
C LYS A 88 -3.17 -13.54 -11.83
N LEU A 89 -2.57 -14.66 -12.21
CA LEU A 89 -2.52 -15.90 -11.42
C LEU A 89 -1.42 -15.89 -10.32
N GLY A 90 -0.69 -14.79 -10.14
CA GLY A 90 0.43 -14.72 -9.19
C GLY A 90 1.67 -15.55 -9.59
N LYS A 91 1.69 -16.13 -10.82
CA LYS A 91 2.84 -16.88 -11.35
C LYS A 91 3.92 -15.95 -11.90
N ILE A 92 4.43 -15.08 -11.03
CA ILE A 92 5.25 -13.92 -11.39
C ILE A 92 6.53 -14.29 -12.14
N LYS A 93 7.18 -15.42 -11.80
CA LYS A 93 8.37 -15.90 -12.50
C LYS A 93 8.05 -16.25 -13.98
N LYS A 94 6.92 -16.94 -14.23
CA LYS A 94 6.50 -17.27 -15.61
C LYS A 94 6.14 -16.02 -16.42
N ALA A 95 5.45 -15.05 -15.79
CA ALA A 95 5.16 -13.77 -16.44
C ALA A 95 6.46 -13.05 -16.86
N LYS A 96 7.47 -12.99 -15.97
CA LYS A 96 8.79 -12.43 -16.28
C LYS A 96 9.43 -13.08 -17.51
N ASP A 97 9.36 -14.41 -17.59
CA ASP A 97 9.97 -15.15 -18.70
C ASP A 97 9.27 -14.85 -20.04
N CYS A 98 7.94 -14.72 -20.03
CA CYS A 98 7.17 -14.31 -21.21
C CYS A 98 7.60 -12.91 -21.70
N TYR A 99 7.65 -11.91 -20.80
CA TYR A 99 8.02 -10.54 -21.18
C TYR A 99 9.49 -10.46 -21.63
N LYS A 100 10.41 -11.20 -21.01
CA LYS A 100 11.79 -11.30 -21.48
C LYS A 100 11.90 -11.89 -22.89
N LYS A 101 11.06 -12.91 -23.22
CA LYS A 101 11.04 -13.47 -24.56
C LYS A 101 10.58 -12.43 -25.59
N ILE A 102 9.55 -11.63 -25.26
CA ILE A 102 9.10 -10.53 -26.14
C ILE A 102 10.24 -9.54 -26.38
N ILE A 103 10.90 -9.07 -25.32
CA ILE A 103 12.01 -8.09 -25.42
C ILE A 103 13.19 -8.63 -26.22
N LYS A 104 13.42 -9.95 -26.19
CA LYS A 104 14.42 -10.60 -27.04
C LYS A 104 14.03 -10.55 -28.52
N LEU A 105 12.72 -10.63 -28.84
CA LEU A 105 12.21 -10.57 -30.21
C LEU A 105 12.09 -9.13 -30.71
N ASP A 106 11.60 -8.24 -29.86
CA ASP A 106 11.49 -6.81 -30.12
C ASP A 106 11.90 -6.01 -28.87
N PRO A 107 13.12 -5.48 -28.83
CA PRO A 107 13.63 -4.69 -27.70
C PRO A 107 12.85 -3.40 -27.42
N ASN A 108 12.11 -2.89 -28.41
CA ASN A 108 11.35 -1.65 -28.33
C ASN A 108 9.86 -1.87 -28.06
N PHE A 109 9.43 -3.11 -27.81
CA PHE A 109 8.03 -3.38 -27.47
C PHE A 109 7.67 -2.80 -26.10
N ILE A 110 7.11 -1.61 -26.13
CA ILE A 110 6.84 -0.77 -24.93
C ILE A 110 6.07 -1.54 -23.85
N MET A 111 5.00 -2.25 -24.23
CA MET A 111 4.16 -2.96 -23.27
C MET A 111 4.92 -4.07 -22.52
N ALA A 112 5.84 -4.78 -23.19
CA ALA A 112 6.63 -5.80 -22.52
C ALA A 112 7.68 -5.18 -21.59
N GLN A 113 8.33 -4.10 -21.99
CA GLN A 113 9.23 -3.34 -21.11
C GLN A 113 8.50 -2.85 -19.86
N TYR A 114 7.33 -2.25 -20.03
CA TYR A 114 6.50 -1.75 -18.93
C TYR A 114 6.08 -2.87 -17.98
N ASN A 115 5.50 -3.97 -18.51
CA ASN A 115 5.04 -5.09 -17.72
C ASN A 115 6.20 -5.85 -17.05
N LEU A 116 7.36 -5.97 -17.72
CA LEU A 116 8.56 -6.52 -17.10
C LEU A 116 9.01 -5.67 -15.91
N GLY A 117 8.97 -4.34 -16.03
CA GLY A 117 9.26 -3.42 -14.94
C GLY A 117 8.36 -3.67 -13.72
N LEU A 118 7.04 -3.81 -13.93
CA LEU A 118 6.08 -4.11 -12.87
C LEU A 118 6.39 -5.45 -12.18
N VAL A 119 6.64 -6.49 -12.96
CA VAL A 119 6.97 -7.84 -12.48
C VAL A 119 8.29 -7.86 -11.72
N LEU A 120 9.32 -7.17 -12.20
CA LEU A 120 10.61 -7.08 -11.53
C LEU A 120 10.50 -6.37 -10.18
N ARG A 121 9.69 -5.31 -10.10
CA ARG A 121 9.41 -4.61 -8.83
C ARG A 121 8.71 -5.53 -7.84
N GLN A 122 7.71 -6.31 -8.27
CA GLN A 122 7.06 -7.32 -7.42
C GLN A 122 8.02 -8.38 -6.89
N LEU A 123 9.09 -8.68 -7.65
CA LEU A 123 10.16 -9.60 -7.25
C LEU A 123 11.25 -8.91 -6.41
N GLY A 124 11.12 -7.63 -6.06
CA GLY A 124 12.13 -6.85 -5.34
C GLY A 124 13.38 -6.55 -6.17
N GLN A 125 13.37 -6.77 -7.49
CA GLN A 125 14.49 -6.50 -8.41
C GLN A 125 14.42 -5.06 -8.92
N ASN A 126 14.44 -4.10 -7.97
CA ASN A 126 14.10 -2.70 -8.22
C ASN A 126 15.06 -2.02 -9.21
N GLU A 127 16.38 -2.28 -9.15
CA GLU A 127 17.33 -1.70 -10.11
C GLU A 127 17.05 -2.15 -11.55
N LYS A 128 16.66 -3.42 -11.74
CA LYS A 128 16.29 -3.91 -13.07
C LYS A 128 14.95 -3.31 -13.54
N ALA A 129 14.02 -3.09 -12.61
CA ALA A 129 12.76 -2.42 -12.91
C ALA A 129 12.96 -0.97 -13.36
N LEU A 130 13.90 -0.22 -12.72
CA LEU A 130 14.29 1.13 -13.16
C LEU A 130 14.69 1.14 -14.63
N ASN A 131 15.54 0.20 -15.04
CA ASN A 131 16.01 0.14 -16.43
C ASN A 131 14.86 -0.09 -17.41
N CYS A 132 13.90 -0.94 -17.06
CA CYS A 132 12.71 -1.17 -17.88
C CYS A 132 11.85 0.09 -18.02
N PHE A 133 11.54 0.81 -16.92
CA PHE A 133 10.74 2.02 -16.99
C PHE A 133 11.48 3.17 -17.69
N LYS A 134 12.80 3.31 -17.50
CA LYS A 134 13.62 4.26 -18.26
C LYS A 134 13.56 3.98 -19.76
N LYS A 135 13.63 2.70 -20.16
CA LYS A 135 13.51 2.34 -21.58
C LYS A 135 12.14 2.67 -22.16
N VAL A 136 11.07 2.46 -21.38
CA VAL A 136 9.71 2.88 -21.77
C VAL A 136 9.65 4.39 -22.02
N ILE A 137 10.21 5.20 -21.12
CA ILE A 137 10.23 6.67 -21.22
C ILE A 137 11.12 7.13 -22.36
N GLU A 138 12.25 6.45 -22.63
CA GLU A 138 13.13 6.74 -23.77
C GLU A 138 12.39 6.55 -25.11
N ILE A 139 11.59 5.47 -25.23
CA ILE A 139 10.81 5.19 -26.45
C ILE A 139 9.62 6.15 -26.56
N ASN A 140 8.90 6.38 -25.48
CA ASN A 140 7.74 7.28 -25.43
C ASN A 140 7.70 8.07 -24.10
N PRO A 141 8.21 9.30 -24.10
CA PRO A 141 8.24 10.15 -22.91
C PRO A 141 6.89 10.57 -22.37
N SER A 142 5.79 10.45 -23.14
CA SER A 142 4.46 10.90 -22.74
C SER A 142 3.67 9.87 -21.92
N ILE A 143 4.26 8.71 -21.60
CA ILE A 143 3.57 7.68 -20.81
C ILE A 143 3.59 8.05 -19.32
N VAL A 144 2.56 8.73 -18.86
CA VAL A 144 2.39 9.20 -17.46
C VAL A 144 2.62 8.08 -16.45
N ASN A 145 2.03 6.92 -16.70
CA ASN A 145 2.16 5.75 -15.82
C ASN A 145 3.61 5.23 -15.71
N ALA A 146 4.44 5.41 -16.75
CA ALA A 146 5.84 5.00 -16.69
C ALA A 146 6.63 5.91 -15.75
N HIS A 147 6.44 7.23 -15.83
CA HIS A 147 7.04 8.18 -14.88
C HIS A 147 6.58 7.90 -13.44
N ASN A 148 5.29 7.67 -13.22
CA ASN A 148 4.78 7.33 -11.89
C ASN A 148 5.42 6.04 -11.35
N ASN A 149 5.50 4.96 -12.15
CA ASN A 149 6.10 3.69 -11.72
C ASN A 149 7.62 3.78 -11.55
N LEU A 150 8.30 4.58 -12.36
CA LEU A 150 9.72 4.90 -12.15
C LEU A 150 9.91 5.58 -10.78
N GLY A 151 9.07 6.56 -10.46
CA GLY A 151 9.07 7.24 -9.17
C GLY A 151 8.85 6.29 -7.99
N ILE A 152 7.85 5.39 -8.08
CA ILE A 152 7.61 4.38 -7.05
C ILE A 152 8.85 3.48 -6.87
N THR A 153 9.48 3.08 -7.98
CA THR A 153 10.67 2.23 -7.92
C THR A 153 11.86 2.95 -7.28
N TYR A 154 12.01 4.25 -7.54
CA TYR A 154 13.01 5.07 -6.83
C TYR A 154 12.70 5.19 -5.33
N ALA A 155 11.43 5.38 -4.96
CA ALA A 155 11.01 5.40 -3.56
C ALA A 155 11.27 4.06 -2.85
N ASP A 156 11.02 2.91 -3.52
CA ASP A 156 11.36 1.57 -3.02
C ASP A 156 12.87 1.40 -2.76
N LEU A 157 13.71 2.15 -3.48
CA LEU A 157 15.17 2.22 -3.29
C LEU A 157 15.61 3.33 -2.31
N GLY A 158 14.67 4.01 -1.66
CA GLY A 158 14.97 5.13 -0.75
C GLY A 158 15.46 6.41 -1.44
N ARG A 159 15.37 6.49 -2.77
CA ARG A 159 15.81 7.62 -3.60
C ARG A 159 14.66 8.59 -3.79
N TYR A 160 14.21 9.20 -2.68
CA TYR A 160 12.99 10.04 -2.67
C TYR A 160 13.10 11.33 -3.50
N LYS A 161 14.31 11.89 -3.67
CA LYS A 161 14.50 13.03 -4.58
C LYS A 161 14.10 12.65 -6.00
N ASP A 162 14.72 11.57 -6.52
CA ASP A 162 14.44 11.10 -7.89
C ASP A 162 12.97 10.69 -8.06
N ALA A 163 12.38 10.12 -7.01
CA ALA A 163 10.96 9.76 -6.99
C ALA A 163 10.05 10.99 -7.14
N ILE A 164 10.31 12.04 -6.37
CA ILE A 164 9.57 13.32 -6.42
C ILE A 164 9.66 13.93 -7.82
N ASP A 165 10.86 13.98 -8.40
CA ASP A 165 11.07 14.51 -9.75
C ASP A 165 10.23 13.74 -10.79
N CYS A 166 10.19 12.41 -10.69
CA CYS A 166 9.34 11.58 -11.56
C CYS A 166 7.84 11.85 -11.38
N TYR A 167 7.36 12.01 -10.14
CA TYR A 167 5.96 12.33 -9.88
C TYR A 167 5.58 13.72 -10.39
N ILE A 168 6.47 14.70 -10.28
CA ILE A 168 6.26 16.04 -10.83
C ILE A 168 6.13 15.99 -12.36
N ILE A 169 6.99 15.21 -13.05
CA ILE A 169 6.89 15.03 -14.50
C ILE A 169 5.55 14.39 -14.87
N ALA A 170 5.15 13.32 -14.16
CA ALA A 170 3.85 12.70 -14.37
C ALA A 170 2.68 13.70 -14.19
N LEU A 171 2.72 14.54 -13.17
CA LEU A 171 1.70 15.55 -12.89
C LEU A 171 1.71 16.75 -13.86
N LYS A 172 2.86 17.09 -14.45
CA LYS A 172 2.94 18.08 -15.53
C LYS A 172 2.25 17.57 -16.81
N GLN A 173 2.28 16.27 -17.07
CA GLN A 173 1.61 15.65 -18.23
C GLN A 173 0.12 15.40 -17.97
N ASP A 174 -0.22 14.96 -16.75
CA ASP A 174 -1.61 14.74 -16.32
C ASP A 174 -1.78 15.22 -14.87
N ASN A 175 -2.27 16.44 -14.71
CA ASN A 175 -2.48 17.06 -13.40
C ASN A 175 -3.61 16.40 -12.57
N LYS A 176 -4.41 15.52 -13.20
CA LYS A 176 -5.49 14.76 -12.55
C LYS A 176 -5.05 13.35 -12.13
N HIS A 177 -3.80 12.96 -12.41
CA HIS A 177 -3.31 11.61 -12.10
C HIS A 177 -3.23 11.36 -10.58
N LYS A 178 -4.28 10.77 -10.03
CA LYS A 178 -4.48 10.56 -8.59
C LYS A 178 -3.29 9.86 -7.91
N LYS A 179 -2.83 8.74 -8.49
CA LYS A 179 -1.72 7.96 -7.90
C LYS A 179 -0.40 8.72 -7.84
N ALA A 180 -0.11 9.58 -8.82
CA ALA A 180 1.09 10.40 -8.76
C ALA A 180 1.01 11.46 -7.65
N LYS A 181 -0.18 12.06 -7.43
CA LYS A 181 -0.41 12.97 -6.30
C LYS A 181 -0.21 12.26 -4.95
N GLU A 182 -0.83 11.11 -4.76
CA GLU A 182 -0.71 10.29 -3.53
C GLU A 182 0.74 9.91 -3.25
N ASN A 183 1.46 9.46 -4.29
CA ASN A 183 2.86 9.06 -4.19
C ASN A 183 3.76 10.27 -3.89
N LEU A 184 3.50 11.44 -4.50
CA LEU A 184 4.21 12.68 -4.20
C LEU A 184 4.02 13.08 -2.72
N ILE A 185 2.78 13.12 -2.24
CA ILE A 185 2.45 13.44 -0.84
C ILE A 185 3.16 12.46 0.12
N SER A 186 3.13 11.16 -0.21
CA SER A 186 3.83 10.14 0.59
C SER A 186 5.35 10.35 0.61
N ALA A 187 5.96 10.66 -0.54
CA ALA A 187 7.41 10.88 -0.64
C ALA A 187 7.87 12.09 0.19
N LEU A 188 7.04 13.14 0.29
CA LEU A 188 7.34 14.35 1.08
C LEU A 188 7.41 14.11 2.60
N THR A 189 6.99 12.93 3.09
CA THR A 189 7.23 12.52 4.48
C THR A 189 8.67 12.08 4.72
N TYR A 190 9.45 11.83 3.66
CA TYR A 190 10.82 11.30 3.72
C TYR A 190 11.88 12.19 3.08
N TYR A 191 11.47 13.20 2.32
CA TYR A 191 12.38 14.10 1.64
C TYR A 191 11.80 15.51 1.57
N HIS A 192 12.64 16.52 1.88
CA HIS A 192 12.31 17.92 1.69
C HIS A 192 12.63 18.33 0.25
N SER A 193 11.71 19.04 -0.39
CA SER A 193 11.87 19.57 -1.74
C SER A 193 11.45 21.05 -1.75
N ASP A 194 12.18 21.86 -2.50
CA ASP A 194 11.88 23.30 -2.70
C ASP A 194 11.28 23.58 -4.09
N ASN A 195 10.79 22.54 -4.79
CA ASN A 195 10.14 22.70 -6.06
C ASN A 195 8.84 23.51 -5.94
N ASP A 196 8.50 24.26 -6.98
CA ASP A 196 7.34 25.16 -7.08
C ASP A 196 5.99 24.46 -7.27
N ASN A 197 5.96 23.13 -7.33
CA ASN A 197 4.72 22.38 -7.43
C ASN A 197 3.79 22.73 -6.24
N PRO A 198 2.50 23.05 -6.47
CA PRO A 198 1.58 23.50 -5.42
C PRO A 198 1.50 22.55 -4.22
N ILE A 199 1.56 21.24 -4.42
CA ILE A 199 1.55 20.24 -3.34
C ILE A 199 2.81 20.38 -2.47
N ILE A 200 3.98 20.60 -3.09
CA ILE A 200 5.25 20.76 -2.37
C ILE A 200 5.28 22.07 -1.58
N VAL A 201 4.89 23.17 -2.23
CA VAL A 201 4.81 24.48 -1.60
C VAL A 201 3.90 24.43 -0.36
N THR A 202 2.72 23.83 -0.50
CA THR A 202 1.77 23.68 0.62
C THR A 202 2.32 22.79 1.73
N ASN A 203 2.98 21.69 1.40
CA ASN A 203 3.62 20.84 2.39
C ASN A 203 4.69 21.60 3.20
N ASN A 204 5.45 22.46 2.53
CA ASN A 204 6.47 23.27 3.18
C ASN A 204 5.84 24.37 4.08
N LEU A 205 4.73 24.97 3.66
CA LEU A 205 3.96 25.92 4.46
C LEU A 205 3.41 25.28 5.75
N LEU A 206 2.84 24.07 5.66
CA LEU A 206 2.36 23.32 6.83
C LEU A 206 3.49 23.03 7.81
N LYS A 207 4.66 22.59 7.33
CA LYS A 207 5.85 22.36 8.14
C LYS A 207 6.34 23.65 8.82
N LYS A 208 6.23 24.79 8.15
CA LYS A 208 6.58 26.09 8.72
C LYS A 208 5.64 26.46 9.87
N VAL A 209 4.32 26.34 9.67
CA VAL A 209 3.33 26.63 10.73
C VAL A 209 3.50 25.68 11.92
N HIS A 210 3.89 24.42 11.70
CA HIS A 210 4.17 23.47 12.78
C HIS A 210 5.32 23.93 13.69
N LYS A 211 6.36 24.57 13.14
CA LYS A 211 7.47 25.08 13.96
C LYS A 211 7.01 26.09 15.02
N ASP A 212 5.95 26.84 14.71
CA ASP A 212 5.43 27.87 15.62
C ASP A 212 4.82 27.28 16.91
N ILE A 213 4.31 26.04 16.86
CA ILE A 213 3.69 25.37 18.02
C ILE A 213 4.58 24.33 18.68
N LYS A 214 5.75 24.01 18.09
CA LYS A 214 6.62 22.93 18.56
C LYS A 214 6.96 23.00 20.05
N ASN A 215 7.19 24.20 20.58
CA ASN A 215 7.63 24.44 21.96
C ASN A 215 6.48 24.84 22.91
N ASN A 216 5.26 25.02 22.43
CA ASN A 216 4.13 25.47 23.21
C ASN A 216 2.82 24.79 22.78
N LEU A 217 2.66 23.54 23.18
CA LEU A 217 1.50 22.71 22.84
C LEU A 217 0.35 22.95 23.84
N THR A 218 -0.33 24.10 23.71
CA THR A 218 -1.58 24.40 24.43
C THR A 218 -2.79 24.16 23.53
N ASP A 219 -3.99 24.01 24.12
CA ASP A 219 -5.23 23.82 23.40
C ASP A 219 -5.52 24.95 22.41
N ASN A 220 -5.36 26.19 22.86
CA ASN A 220 -5.55 27.39 22.03
C ASN A 220 -4.56 27.46 20.86
N ASN A 221 -3.31 27.04 21.09
CA ASN A 221 -2.29 27.04 20.03
C ASN A 221 -2.59 25.95 19.00
N LEU A 222 -3.09 24.77 19.41
CA LEU A 222 -3.53 23.73 18.51
C LEU A 222 -4.72 24.17 17.67
N GLU A 223 -5.74 24.77 18.27
CA GLU A 223 -6.89 25.30 17.53
C GLU A 223 -6.45 26.33 16.48
N THR A 224 -5.60 27.29 16.89
CA THR A 224 -5.05 28.30 15.99
C THR A 224 -4.22 27.67 14.86
N PHE A 225 -3.42 26.67 15.17
CA PHE A 225 -2.64 25.91 14.21
C PHE A 225 -3.53 25.24 13.16
N PHE A 226 -4.59 24.55 13.60
CA PHE A 226 -5.48 23.88 12.66
C PHE A 226 -6.28 24.88 11.80
N LYS A 227 -6.75 25.98 12.36
CA LYS A 227 -7.37 27.07 11.57
C LYS A 227 -6.46 27.54 10.44
N LYS A 228 -5.16 27.78 10.74
CA LYS A 228 -4.16 28.14 9.72
C LYS A 228 -3.94 27.02 8.71
N SER A 229 -3.85 25.75 9.18
CA SER A 229 -3.61 24.60 8.33
C SER A 229 -4.76 24.34 7.35
N PHE A 230 -6.01 24.42 7.80
CA PHE A 230 -7.19 24.31 6.92
C PHE A 230 -7.17 25.40 5.84
N LYS A 231 -6.91 26.67 6.22
CA LYS A 231 -6.80 27.77 5.24
C LYS A 231 -5.70 27.54 4.20
N ILE A 232 -4.56 26.95 4.61
CA ILE A 232 -3.47 26.61 3.69
C ILE A 232 -3.92 25.51 2.70
N ILE A 233 -4.64 24.52 3.17
CA ILE A 233 -5.13 23.40 2.34
C ILE A 233 -6.23 23.85 1.40
N ASP A 234 -7.14 24.73 1.82
CA ASP A 234 -8.21 25.28 0.96
C ASP A 234 -7.65 25.90 -0.31
N ASN A 235 -6.49 26.55 -0.25
CA ASN A 235 -5.84 27.14 -1.41
C ASN A 235 -5.41 26.13 -2.48
N ILE A 236 -5.25 24.84 -2.12
CA ILE A 236 -4.86 23.78 -3.06
C ILE A 236 -5.91 22.68 -3.19
N GLN A 237 -7.11 22.88 -2.65
CA GLN A 237 -8.14 21.82 -2.64
C GLN A 237 -8.35 21.23 -4.03
N GLN A 238 -8.39 22.03 -5.09
CA GLN A 238 -8.51 21.55 -6.47
C GLN A 238 -7.34 20.65 -6.90
N ASN A 239 -6.14 20.85 -6.34
CA ASN A 239 -4.97 20.05 -6.65
C ASN A 239 -4.98 18.69 -5.95
N ILE A 240 -5.68 18.58 -4.81
CA ILE A 240 -5.79 17.34 -4.03
C ILE A 240 -7.16 16.67 -4.13
N ASP A 241 -8.14 17.32 -4.79
CA ASP A 241 -9.45 16.73 -5.02
C ASP A 241 -9.35 15.38 -5.75
N GLY A 242 -10.17 14.45 -5.30
CA GLY A 242 -10.27 13.10 -5.87
C GLY A 242 -9.11 12.18 -5.48
N ILE A 243 -8.23 12.60 -4.57
CA ILE A 243 -7.24 11.69 -3.96
C ILE A 243 -7.99 10.76 -3.00
N ASP A 244 -7.89 9.44 -3.25
CA ASP A 244 -8.38 8.42 -2.33
C ASP A 244 -7.29 8.08 -1.30
N TYR A 245 -6.95 9.06 -0.44
CA TYR A 245 -5.97 8.83 0.61
C TYR A 245 -6.61 7.94 1.68
N ILE A 246 -6.20 6.68 1.72
CA ILE A 246 -6.82 5.64 2.56
C ILE A 246 -6.06 5.37 3.86
N GLU A 247 -4.96 6.07 4.08
CA GLU A 247 -4.17 5.89 5.30
C GLU A 247 -4.91 6.45 6.52
N THR A 248 -4.87 5.68 7.60
CA THR A 248 -5.49 6.05 8.90
C THR A 248 -4.50 6.08 10.04
N GLN A 249 -3.23 5.88 9.73
CA GLN A 249 -2.15 5.80 10.70
C GLN A 249 -1.02 6.78 10.32
N ILE A 250 -0.66 7.65 11.23
CA ILE A 250 0.51 8.50 11.08
C ILE A 250 1.71 7.76 11.67
N TYR A 251 2.75 7.59 10.86
CA TYR A 251 4.00 6.98 11.27
C TYR A 251 5.14 7.99 11.36
N ARG A 252 5.98 7.83 12.38
CA ARG A 252 7.34 8.37 12.41
C ARG A 252 8.28 7.19 12.62
N ARG A 253 9.31 7.06 11.80
CA ARG A 253 10.19 5.89 11.81
C ARG A 253 11.64 6.25 11.53
N ASN A 254 12.53 5.44 12.09
CA ASN A 254 13.92 5.37 11.66
C ASN A 254 14.06 4.49 10.40
N SER A 255 15.27 4.27 9.95
CA SER A 255 15.56 3.44 8.76
C SER A 255 15.47 1.93 9.00
N LYS A 256 15.23 1.47 10.23
CA LYS A 256 15.15 0.05 10.57
C LYS A 256 13.84 -0.57 10.08
N ASN A 257 13.91 -1.63 9.27
CA ASN A 257 12.74 -2.36 8.85
C ASN A 257 12.33 -3.40 9.91
N LEU A 258 11.16 -3.22 10.51
CA LEU A 258 10.61 -4.16 11.49
C LEU A 258 10.02 -5.43 10.83
N ASN A 259 9.87 -5.45 9.51
CA ASN A 259 9.35 -6.59 8.72
C ASN A 259 8.03 -7.20 9.23
N CYS A 260 7.19 -6.41 9.91
CA CYS A 260 5.95 -6.92 10.51
C CYS A 260 5.05 -7.64 9.50
N GLY A 261 4.93 -7.14 8.26
CA GLY A 261 4.16 -7.80 7.22
C GLY A 261 4.70 -9.20 6.85
N ARG A 262 6.02 -9.39 6.84
CA ARG A 262 6.65 -10.70 6.67
C ARG A 262 6.35 -11.60 7.88
N HIS A 263 6.50 -11.08 9.09
CA HIS A 263 6.27 -11.84 10.32
C HIS A 263 4.84 -12.38 10.39
N HIS A 264 3.84 -11.59 10.01
CA HIS A 264 2.45 -12.05 9.89
C HIS A 264 2.26 -13.12 8.82
N LYS A 265 2.94 -13.02 7.67
CA LYS A 265 2.89 -14.06 6.63
C LYS A 265 3.50 -15.38 7.13
N VAL A 266 4.65 -15.31 7.81
CA VAL A 266 5.28 -16.50 8.43
C VAL A 266 4.34 -17.14 9.44
N PHE A 267 3.75 -16.34 10.33
CA PHE A 267 2.78 -16.82 11.31
C PHE A 267 1.58 -17.50 10.65
N ASN A 268 0.94 -16.84 9.69
CA ASN A 268 -0.28 -17.35 9.04
C ASN A 268 -0.02 -18.61 8.19
N GLN A 269 1.15 -18.71 7.56
CA GLN A 269 1.47 -19.81 6.65
C GLN A 269 2.08 -21.02 7.34
N PHE A 270 2.88 -20.80 8.38
CA PHE A 270 3.67 -21.85 9.04
C PHE A 270 3.26 -22.08 10.50
N ASN A 271 2.33 -21.29 11.03
CA ASN A 271 1.85 -21.37 12.42
C ASN A 271 2.97 -21.34 13.45
N ILE A 272 3.94 -20.44 13.27
CA ILE A 272 5.03 -20.15 14.21
C ILE A 272 5.16 -18.65 14.46
N ILE A 273 5.64 -18.26 15.63
CA ILE A 273 5.97 -16.86 15.91
C ILE A 273 7.44 -16.62 15.53
N PRO A 274 7.73 -15.68 14.60
CA PRO A 274 9.11 -15.36 14.23
C PRO A 274 9.96 -14.91 15.43
N LYS A 275 11.23 -15.34 15.45
CA LYS A 275 12.18 -15.07 16.56
C LYS A 275 12.25 -13.58 16.91
N PHE A 276 12.27 -12.71 15.91
CA PHE A 276 12.28 -11.26 16.11
C PHE A 276 11.13 -10.76 16.98
N CYS A 277 9.95 -11.38 16.91
CA CYS A 277 8.76 -10.92 17.64
C CYS A 277 8.86 -11.15 19.16
N PHE A 278 9.78 -12.02 19.60
CA PHE A 278 10.04 -12.27 21.01
C PHE A 278 10.80 -11.12 21.69
N SER A 279 11.56 -10.32 20.93
CA SER A 279 12.25 -9.11 21.40
C SER A 279 11.54 -7.81 20.99
N CYS A 280 10.36 -7.90 20.36
CA CYS A 280 9.60 -6.72 19.97
C CYS A 280 8.66 -6.29 21.10
N PHE A 281 8.96 -5.17 21.73
CA PHE A 281 8.10 -4.56 22.75
C PHE A 281 7.45 -3.29 22.22
N LYS A 282 6.30 -2.94 22.76
CA LYS A 282 5.54 -1.75 22.36
C LYS A 282 4.97 -1.06 23.58
N ILE A 283 5.23 0.22 23.72
CA ILE A 283 4.46 1.06 24.63
C ILE A 283 3.16 1.40 23.87
N GLN A 284 2.01 1.02 24.42
CA GLN A 284 0.69 1.39 23.92
C GLN A 284 0.12 2.47 24.82
N ILE A 285 -0.23 3.60 24.24
CA ILE A 285 -0.90 4.72 24.89
C ILE A 285 -2.28 4.82 24.27
N GLU A 286 -3.31 4.87 25.13
CA GLU A 286 -4.72 4.94 24.72
C GLU A 286 -5.31 6.27 25.20
N PRO A 287 -5.28 7.33 24.36
CA PRO A 287 -6.01 8.56 24.62
C PRO A 287 -7.52 8.30 24.68
N LYS A 288 -8.25 9.11 25.46
CA LYS A 288 -9.70 8.97 25.56
C LYS A 288 -10.44 9.58 24.38
N THR A 289 -9.91 10.65 23.81
CA THR A 289 -10.59 11.46 22.79
C THR A 289 -9.72 11.69 21.57
N ILE A 290 -10.35 12.12 20.46
CA ILE A 290 -9.63 12.48 19.24
C ILE A 290 -8.68 13.67 19.46
N PHE A 291 -9.08 14.64 20.28
CA PHE A 291 -8.25 15.78 20.57
C PHE A 291 -6.96 15.38 21.31
N GLU A 292 -7.06 14.43 22.22
CA GLU A 292 -5.90 13.86 22.91
C GLU A 292 -5.04 12.98 21.99
N LEU A 293 -5.62 12.25 21.03
CA LEU A 293 -4.84 11.53 20.02
C LEU A 293 -4.01 12.49 19.18
N ILE A 294 -4.58 13.62 18.79
CA ILE A 294 -3.87 14.67 18.05
C ILE A 294 -2.74 15.27 18.90
N LYS A 295 -2.99 15.58 20.17
CA LYS A 295 -1.92 16.01 21.09
C LYS A 295 -0.80 14.97 21.19
N LEU A 296 -1.16 13.68 21.32
CA LEU A 296 -0.18 12.60 21.37
C LEU A 296 0.68 12.53 20.10
N PHE A 297 0.08 12.76 18.93
CA PHE A 297 0.84 12.85 17.69
C PHE A 297 1.90 13.97 17.74
N PHE A 298 1.54 15.17 18.21
CA PHE A 298 2.50 16.28 18.32
C PHE A 298 3.56 15.99 19.40
N ILE A 299 3.19 15.36 20.50
CA ILE A 299 4.16 14.90 21.51
C ILE A 299 5.16 13.93 20.87
N PHE A 300 4.67 12.94 20.12
CA PHE A 300 5.53 11.97 19.43
C PHE A 300 6.44 12.60 18.38
N ASP A 301 6.00 13.66 17.72
CA ASP A 301 6.79 14.35 16.70
C ASP A 301 7.88 15.25 17.32
N ASN A 302 7.64 15.78 18.52
CA ASN A 302 8.52 16.71 19.22
C ASN A 302 9.46 16.05 20.22
N PHE A 303 9.11 14.87 20.77
CA PHE A 303 9.91 14.16 21.74
C PHE A 303 11.17 13.55 21.12
N ASN A 304 12.31 13.72 21.80
CA ASN A 304 13.58 13.15 21.33
C ASN A 304 13.73 11.71 21.80
N PHE A 305 13.37 10.76 20.96
CA PHE A 305 13.53 9.35 21.24
C PHE A 305 14.98 8.92 21.06
N PRO A 306 15.59 8.17 22.00
CA PRO A 306 17.02 7.81 21.98
C PRO A 306 17.49 7.13 20.68
N ASN A 307 16.64 6.27 20.12
CA ASN A 307 16.90 5.51 18.88
C ASN A 307 16.01 5.97 17.71
N ASN A 308 15.46 7.19 17.77
CA ASN A 308 14.41 7.63 16.86
C ASN A 308 13.36 6.54 16.63
N ASN A 309 12.90 5.92 17.73
CA ASN A 309 12.05 4.74 17.73
C ASN A 309 10.86 4.88 16.78
N TRP A 310 10.52 3.78 16.11
CA TRP A 310 9.27 3.71 15.38
C TRP A 310 8.11 4.04 16.29
N ARG A 311 7.28 4.96 15.85
CA ARG A 311 6.08 5.36 16.57
C ARG A 311 4.95 5.65 15.61
N LYS A 312 3.73 5.46 16.08
CA LYS A 312 2.54 5.75 15.29
C LYS A 312 1.37 6.17 16.16
N CYS A 313 0.52 7.01 15.58
CA CYS A 313 -0.82 7.31 16.10
C CYS A 313 -1.87 6.81 15.12
N MET A 314 -2.97 6.29 15.62
CA MET A 314 -4.01 5.68 14.78
C MET A 314 -5.38 5.63 15.47
N ILE A 315 -6.42 5.55 14.65
CA ILE A 315 -7.74 5.07 15.05
C ILE A 315 -7.80 3.56 14.86
N GLU A 316 -8.39 2.84 15.82
CA GLU A 316 -8.55 1.39 15.73
C GLU A 316 -9.81 1.05 14.93
N LEU A 317 -9.62 0.37 13.80
CA LEU A 317 -10.70 0.02 12.88
C LEU A 317 -11.24 -1.39 13.08
N ARG A 318 -10.58 -2.21 13.88
CA ARG A 318 -10.97 -3.60 14.12
C ARG A 318 -11.98 -3.64 15.27
N PRO A 319 -13.19 -4.15 15.03
CA PRO A 319 -14.26 -4.15 16.06
C PRO A 319 -13.90 -5.00 17.28
N GLU A 320 -13.12 -6.05 17.08
CA GLU A 320 -12.72 -6.98 18.14
C GLU A 320 -11.60 -6.44 19.05
N VAL A 321 -11.01 -5.29 18.72
CA VAL A 321 -9.92 -4.68 19.50
C VAL A 321 -10.44 -3.48 20.28
N GLN A 322 -10.32 -3.54 21.61
CA GLN A 322 -10.75 -2.44 22.49
C GLN A 322 -9.91 -1.18 22.33
N GLY A 323 -10.51 -0.04 22.64
CA GLY A 323 -9.90 1.29 22.60
C GLY A 323 -9.86 1.87 21.18
N THR A 324 -10.52 3.02 21.01
CA THR A 324 -10.68 3.67 19.70
C THR A 324 -9.39 4.36 19.25
N TYR A 325 -8.70 5.04 20.14
CA TYR A 325 -7.52 5.86 19.84
C TYR A 325 -6.27 5.24 20.42
N LYS A 326 -5.21 5.15 19.61
CA LYS A 326 -3.98 4.49 20.05
C LYS A 326 -2.73 5.19 19.54
N GLY A 327 -1.76 5.31 20.44
CA GLY A 327 -0.37 5.57 20.10
C GLY A 327 0.51 4.37 20.43
N PHE A 328 1.51 4.12 19.59
CA PHE A 328 2.47 3.04 19.81
C PHE A 328 3.90 3.55 19.65
N ILE A 329 4.78 3.10 20.53
CA ILE A 329 6.23 3.26 20.40
C ILE A 329 6.84 1.85 20.37
N TYR A 330 7.67 1.57 19.38
CA TYR A 330 8.30 0.26 19.21
C TYR A 330 9.69 0.27 19.83
N CYS A 331 9.94 -0.71 20.68
CA CYS A 331 11.16 -0.88 21.46
C CYS A 331 11.78 -2.25 21.20
N SER A 332 13.08 -2.39 21.42
CA SER A 332 13.86 -3.61 21.23
C SER A 332 13.94 -4.45 22.50
N SER A 333 13.53 -3.90 23.65
CA SER A 333 13.52 -4.58 24.93
C SER A 333 12.48 -4.00 25.88
N MET A 334 12.21 -4.72 26.98
CA MET A 334 11.38 -4.24 28.07
C MET A 334 12.02 -3.04 28.78
N ASP A 335 13.33 -3.10 29.03
CA ASP A 335 14.07 -2.01 29.72
C ASP A 335 14.05 -0.72 28.92
N GLU A 336 14.24 -0.80 27.59
CA GLU A 336 14.07 0.35 26.71
C GLU A 336 12.65 0.92 26.80
N SER A 337 11.64 0.06 26.85
CA SER A 337 10.24 0.47 26.97
C SER A 337 9.97 1.20 28.29
N LYS A 338 10.47 0.68 29.41
CA LYS A 338 10.34 1.31 30.74
C LYS A 338 11.01 2.67 30.76
N LYS A 339 12.26 2.76 30.31
CA LYS A 339 13.02 4.00 30.27
C LYS A 339 12.31 5.08 29.42
N ILE A 340 11.89 4.72 28.22
CA ILE A 340 11.16 5.69 27.35
C ILE A 340 9.86 6.13 28.01
N LEU A 341 9.13 5.22 28.67
CA LEU A 341 7.88 5.56 29.34
C LEU A 341 8.11 6.49 30.53
N ASP A 342 9.16 6.28 31.31
CA ASP A 342 9.52 7.15 32.42
C ASP A 342 9.86 8.56 31.93
N ASP A 343 10.72 8.66 30.91
CA ASP A 343 11.10 9.93 30.30
C ASP A 343 9.89 10.70 29.69
N LEU A 344 8.93 9.98 29.14
CA LEU A 344 7.75 10.55 28.48
C LEU A 344 6.61 10.87 29.46
N SER A 345 6.58 10.22 30.63
CA SER A 345 5.44 10.24 31.56
C SER A 345 5.07 11.64 32.06
N ALA A 346 6.06 12.49 32.31
CA ALA A 346 5.83 13.86 32.77
C ALA A 346 5.10 14.71 31.71
N VAL A 347 5.46 14.53 30.43
CA VAL A 347 4.83 15.25 29.31
C VAL A 347 3.42 14.73 29.08
N LEU A 348 3.24 13.41 29.13
CA LEU A 348 1.92 12.78 28.92
C LEU A 348 0.93 13.20 30.00
N LYS A 349 1.30 13.09 31.30
CA LYS A 349 0.44 13.45 32.44
C LYS A 349 -0.02 14.90 32.41
N LYS A 350 0.82 15.81 31.91
CA LYS A 350 0.48 17.24 31.79
C LYS A 350 -0.50 17.52 30.67
N SER A 351 -0.51 16.68 29.62
CA SER A 351 -1.15 17.00 28.35
C SER A 351 -2.37 16.15 28.03
N LEU A 352 -2.50 14.93 28.60
CA LEU A 352 -3.47 13.93 28.18
C LEU A 352 -4.09 13.19 29.36
N GLU A 353 -5.33 12.75 29.16
CA GLU A 353 -5.92 11.64 29.90
C GLU A 353 -5.74 10.34 29.08
N TYR A 354 -5.07 9.35 29.65
CA TYR A 354 -4.70 8.16 28.89
C TYR A 354 -4.56 6.91 29.77
N LYS A 355 -4.71 5.74 29.12
CA LYS A 355 -4.23 4.47 29.66
C LYS A 355 -2.91 4.11 28.97
N VAL A 356 -2.02 3.45 29.70
CA VAL A 356 -0.75 3.00 29.13
C VAL A 356 -0.47 1.56 29.53
N SER A 357 0.12 0.81 28.59
CA SER A 357 0.62 -0.56 28.84
C SER A 357 1.84 -0.83 27.99
N ILE A 358 2.73 -1.66 28.49
CA ILE A 358 3.83 -2.23 27.69
C ILE A 358 3.39 -3.62 27.24
N LYS A 359 3.49 -3.90 25.95
CA LYS A 359 3.08 -5.16 25.31
C LYS A 359 4.22 -5.79 24.54
N ARG A 360 4.28 -7.13 24.53
CA ARG A 360 5.22 -7.89 23.68
C ARG A 360 4.50 -8.40 22.41
N GLY A 361 5.15 -8.25 21.27
CA GLY A 361 4.68 -8.78 19.99
C GLY A 361 3.34 -8.24 19.49
N CYS A 362 2.63 -9.06 18.74
CA CYS A 362 1.35 -8.74 18.14
C CYS A 362 0.20 -9.55 18.76
N SER A 363 -0.98 -8.95 18.85
CA SER A 363 -2.16 -9.56 19.50
C SER A 363 -2.63 -10.85 18.82
N GLU A 364 -2.37 -10.97 17.53
CA GLU A 364 -2.71 -12.15 16.74
C GLU A 364 -2.01 -13.41 17.23
N PHE A 365 -0.78 -13.28 17.70
CA PHE A 365 0.02 -14.42 18.21
C PHE A 365 -0.58 -15.02 19.49
N TYR A 366 -1.10 -14.17 20.37
CA TYR A 366 -1.71 -14.62 21.63
C TYR A 366 -2.97 -15.48 21.43
N LYS A 367 -3.73 -15.25 20.36
CA LYS A 367 -4.92 -16.05 20.04
C LYS A 367 -4.57 -17.51 19.76
N THR A 368 -3.44 -17.75 19.09
CA THR A 368 -2.98 -19.10 18.71
C THR A 368 -2.05 -19.71 19.77
N PHE A 369 -1.22 -18.89 20.39
CA PHE A 369 -0.28 -19.27 21.43
C PHE A 369 -0.59 -18.54 22.74
N PRO A 370 -1.52 -19.05 23.58
CA PRO A 370 -1.92 -18.37 24.81
C PRO A 370 -0.75 -18.09 25.79
N ASN A 371 0.30 -18.92 25.74
CA ASN A 371 1.51 -18.74 26.55
C ASN A 371 2.42 -17.60 26.01
N PHE A 372 2.18 -17.13 24.79
CA PHE A 372 2.80 -15.91 24.27
C PHE A 372 2.07 -14.70 24.84
N ARG A 373 2.29 -14.40 26.12
CA ARG A 373 1.64 -13.30 26.81
C ARG A 373 2.10 -11.96 26.24
N GLN A 374 1.15 -11.06 26.02
CA GLN A 374 1.46 -9.71 25.55
C GLN A 374 1.96 -8.80 26.66
N THR A 375 1.50 -9.05 27.89
CA THR A 375 1.87 -8.29 29.09
C THR A 375 2.08 -9.25 30.25
N ASP A 376 3.15 -9.07 30.99
CA ASP A 376 3.41 -9.76 32.26
C ASP A 376 3.98 -8.75 33.26
N LYS A 377 3.36 -8.65 34.45
CA LYS A 377 3.79 -7.71 35.49
C LYS A 377 5.14 -8.11 36.08
N ASP A 378 5.41 -9.41 36.15
CA ASP A 378 6.57 -9.95 36.83
C ASP A 378 7.68 -10.37 35.86
N GLU A 379 7.47 -10.25 34.54
CA GLU A 379 8.42 -10.63 33.46
C GLU A 379 8.86 -12.11 33.48
N THR A 380 8.27 -12.95 34.37
CA THR A 380 8.72 -14.31 34.61
C THR A 380 7.99 -15.35 33.76
N ASN A 381 6.85 -15.01 33.18
CA ASN A 381 5.95 -15.95 32.51
C ASN A 381 5.83 -15.73 30.98
N PHE A 382 6.81 -15.11 30.36
CA PHE A 382 6.84 -14.98 28.91
C PHE A 382 7.29 -16.28 28.25
N MET A 383 6.53 -16.74 27.25
CA MET A 383 6.95 -17.85 26.40
C MET A 383 8.32 -17.55 25.76
N ASN A 384 9.21 -18.53 25.77
CA ASN A 384 10.49 -18.47 25.07
C ASN A 384 10.33 -18.94 23.63
N PHE A 385 11.27 -18.53 22.77
CA PHE A 385 11.32 -18.99 21.39
C PHE A 385 11.66 -20.50 21.36
N GLU A 386 10.95 -21.26 20.55
CA GLU A 386 11.20 -22.70 20.38
C GLU A 386 12.27 -22.93 19.33
N ASP A 387 13.37 -23.56 19.69
CA ASP A 387 14.49 -23.84 18.76
C ASP A 387 14.09 -24.71 17.58
N SER A 388 13.07 -25.55 17.73
CA SER A 388 12.44 -26.31 16.63
C SER A 388 11.95 -25.41 15.48
N TRP A 389 11.54 -24.18 15.78
CA TRP A 389 11.04 -23.22 14.80
C TRP A 389 12.12 -22.61 13.92
N ASN A 390 13.39 -22.67 14.32
CA ASN A 390 14.51 -22.14 13.51
C ASN A 390 14.54 -22.74 12.09
N LYS A 391 14.28 -24.05 11.94
CA LYS A 391 14.26 -24.73 10.65
C LYS A 391 13.08 -24.26 9.79
N ILE A 392 11.91 -24.07 10.43
CA ILE A 392 10.69 -23.62 9.77
C ILE A 392 10.85 -22.15 9.33
N GLU A 393 11.42 -21.29 10.18
CA GLU A 393 11.65 -19.88 9.85
C GLU A 393 12.65 -19.73 8.70
N LYS A 394 13.73 -20.52 8.66
CA LYS A 394 14.67 -20.55 7.52
C LYS A 394 14.00 -21.02 6.21
N LYS A 395 13.09 -22.01 6.27
CA LYS A 395 12.31 -22.44 5.12
C LYS A 395 11.39 -21.32 4.65
N ALA A 396 10.70 -20.65 5.57
CA ALA A 396 9.83 -19.51 5.29
C ALA A 396 10.59 -18.36 4.60
N GLU A 397 11.85 -18.13 4.95
CA GLU A 397 12.72 -17.13 4.29
C GLU A 397 12.94 -17.40 2.81
N SER A 398 13.01 -18.67 2.41
CA SER A 398 13.16 -19.05 1.00
C SER A 398 11.87 -18.94 0.18
N GLU A 399 10.71 -19.06 0.85
CA GLU A 399 9.39 -19.09 0.20
C GLU A 399 8.69 -17.73 0.22
N ILE A 400 8.90 -16.92 1.25
CA ILE A 400 8.29 -15.60 1.40
C ILE A 400 9.23 -14.54 0.86
N ASN A 401 8.80 -13.82 -0.18
CA ASN A 401 9.55 -12.68 -0.70
C ASN A 401 9.75 -11.64 0.41
N LEU A 402 11.01 -11.33 0.70
CA LEU A 402 11.39 -10.25 1.59
C LEU A 402 10.97 -8.91 0.99
N ASP A 403 10.56 -7.99 1.85
CA ASP A 403 10.40 -6.60 1.45
C ASP A 403 11.80 -5.97 1.30
N ASN A 404 12.25 -5.85 0.06
CA ASN A 404 13.57 -5.31 -0.27
C ASN A 404 13.58 -3.78 -0.38
N ARG A 405 12.54 -3.10 0.13
CA ARG A 405 12.51 -1.64 0.15
C ARG A 405 13.56 -1.09 1.11
N ILE A 406 14.27 -0.09 0.65
CA ILE A 406 15.19 0.68 1.50
C ILE A 406 14.38 1.74 2.24
N LEU A 407 14.29 1.59 3.56
CA LEU A 407 13.59 2.54 4.40
C LEU A 407 14.48 3.75 4.74
N LYS A 408 13.88 4.93 4.71
CA LYS A 408 14.47 6.17 5.19
C LYS A 408 13.77 6.65 6.45
N GLU A 409 14.46 7.45 7.24
CA GLU A 409 13.85 8.11 8.38
C GLU A 409 12.77 9.10 7.92
N SER A 410 11.68 9.16 8.68
CA SER A 410 10.66 10.16 8.47
C SER A 410 11.19 11.53 8.88
N ILE A 411 10.86 12.55 8.11
CA ILE A 411 11.14 13.93 8.48
C ILE A 411 10.06 14.38 9.49
N SER A 412 10.49 14.96 10.61
CA SER A 412 9.57 15.57 11.56
C SER A 412 8.88 16.80 10.97
N GLY A 413 7.76 17.17 11.56
CA GLY A 413 6.94 18.30 11.12
C GLY A 413 5.66 17.87 10.43
N PHE A 414 4.64 18.72 10.52
CA PHE A 414 3.31 18.47 10.02
C PHE A 414 3.26 18.56 8.48
N SER A 415 2.88 17.47 7.84
CA SER A 415 2.84 17.33 6.38
C SER A 415 1.40 17.31 5.85
N ILE A 416 1.22 17.41 4.52
CA ILE A 416 -0.08 17.16 3.88
C ILE A 416 -0.58 15.76 4.20
N SER A 417 0.29 14.75 4.21
CA SER A 417 -0.08 13.39 4.60
C SER A 417 -0.69 13.34 6.00
N ASP A 418 -0.06 13.99 6.97
CA ASP A 418 -0.57 14.05 8.35
C ASP A 418 -1.92 14.76 8.42
N PHE A 419 -2.06 15.86 7.68
CA PHE A 419 -3.32 16.60 7.59
C PHE A 419 -4.45 15.72 7.07
N LEU A 420 -4.23 15.01 5.96
CA LEU A 420 -5.24 14.14 5.35
C LEU A 420 -5.64 12.99 6.29
N ILE A 421 -4.68 12.41 7.00
CA ILE A 421 -4.96 11.36 7.99
C ILE A 421 -5.75 11.92 9.18
N ILE A 422 -5.37 13.07 9.72
CA ILE A 422 -6.11 13.71 10.82
C ILE A 422 -7.51 14.10 10.35
N ASN A 423 -7.68 14.54 9.11
CA ASN A 423 -9.00 14.78 8.56
C ASN A 423 -9.89 13.53 8.58
N HIS A 424 -9.34 12.34 8.29
CA HIS A 424 -10.07 11.07 8.47
C HIS A 424 -10.42 10.82 9.93
N TRP A 425 -9.50 11.10 10.87
CA TRP A 425 -9.76 10.95 12.30
C TRP A 425 -10.89 11.85 12.79
N LEU A 426 -10.94 13.11 12.33
CA LEU A 426 -12.01 14.05 12.68
C LEU A 426 -13.38 13.60 12.13
N ASN A 427 -13.43 13.11 10.87
CA ASN A 427 -14.65 12.52 10.29
C ASN A 427 -15.11 11.31 11.12
N TYR A 428 -14.19 10.47 11.54
CA TYR A 428 -14.48 9.32 12.38
C TYR A 428 -14.99 9.71 13.76
N ALA A 429 -14.31 10.64 14.44
CA ALA A 429 -14.71 11.14 15.74
C ALA A 429 -16.14 11.71 15.71
N LYS A 430 -16.47 12.50 14.69
CA LYS A 430 -17.85 12.99 14.47
C LYS A 430 -18.84 11.83 14.32
N ALA A 431 -18.49 10.81 13.57
CA ALA A 431 -19.38 9.66 13.30
C ALA A 431 -19.65 8.80 14.55
N ILE A 432 -18.71 8.75 15.50
CA ILE A 432 -18.84 8.01 16.77
C ILE A 432 -19.29 8.87 17.96
N ASN A 433 -19.63 10.13 17.74
CA ASN A 433 -20.07 11.11 18.74
C ASN A 433 -18.96 11.57 19.73
N ASP A 434 -17.69 11.45 19.38
CA ASP A 434 -16.60 12.11 20.09
C ASP A 434 -16.57 13.61 19.74
N ASN A 435 -17.29 14.41 20.51
CA ASN A 435 -17.47 15.84 20.23
C ASN A 435 -16.21 16.68 20.39
N THR A 436 -15.10 16.12 20.88
CA THR A 436 -13.84 16.87 21.04
C THR A 436 -13.18 17.23 19.69
N TYR A 437 -13.65 16.66 18.58
CA TYR A 437 -13.24 17.12 17.25
C TYR A 437 -13.49 18.61 17.03
N LYS A 438 -14.50 19.19 17.69
CA LYS A 438 -14.85 20.61 17.60
C LYS A 438 -13.73 21.54 18.12
N ASN A 439 -12.88 21.04 19.01
CA ASN A 439 -11.69 21.76 19.50
C ASN A 439 -10.61 21.88 18.43
N VAL A 440 -10.72 21.15 17.33
CA VAL A 440 -9.80 21.19 16.18
C VAL A 440 -10.40 22.00 15.05
N SER A 441 -11.57 21.59 14.56
CA SER A 441 -12.33 22.30 13.53
C SER A 441 -13.77 21.81 13.51
N ASN A 442 -14.70 22.70 13.14
CA ASN A 442 -16.07 22.32 12.77
C ASN A 442 -16.19 22.02 11.28
N ASP A 443 -15.32 22.59 10.47
CA ASP A 443 -15.27 22.46 9.02
C ASP A 443 -14.06 21.61 8.65
N PHE A 444 -14.32 20.42 8.12
CA PHE A 444 -13.30 19.51 7.60
C PHE A 444 -13.78 18.83 6.33
N ILE A 445 -12.82 18.36 5.53
CA ILE A 445 -13.10 17.73 4.24
C ILE A 445 -13.84 16.42 4.47
N HIS A 446 -15.00 16.24 3.81
CA HIS A 446 -15.78 14.99 3.93
C HIS A 446 -14.97 13.79 3.43
N SER A 447 -14.86 12.75 4.25
CA SER A 447 -14.15 11.52 3.91
C SER A 447 -15.12 10.40 3.52
N LYS A 448 -15.19 10.10 2.22
CA LYS A 448 -15.94 8.94 1.70
C LYS A 448 -15.42 7.62 2.29
N PHE A 449 -14.10 7.52 2.50
CA PHE A 449 -13.45 6.35 3.10
C PHE A 449 -14.03 6.01 4.47
N VAL A 450 -14.23 7.01 5.34
CA VAL A 450 -14.81 6.81 6.66
C VAL A 450 -16.25 6.34 6.55
N ALA A 451 -17.04 6.96 5.66
CA ALA A 451 -18.44 6.59 5.47
C ALA A 451 -18.61 5.14 4.96
N GLU A 452 -17.77 4.71 4.03
CA GLU A 452 -17.86 3.37 3.40
C GLU A 452 -17.28 2.23 4.26
N LYS A 453 -16.11 2.47 4.88
CA LYS A 453 -15.38 1.41 5.61
C LYS A 453 -15.82 1.22 7.05
N MET A 454 -16.53 2.17 7.63
CA MET A 454 -16.78 2.22 9.07
C MET A 454 -18.23 1.96 9.48
N SER A 455 -19.16 1.82 8.54
CA SER A 455 -20.58 1.58 8.82
C SER A 455 -20.81 0.43 9.81
N ASN A 456 -20.04 -0.66 9.69
CA ASN A 456 -20.19 -1.87 10.51
C ASN A 456 -19.62 -1.73 11.94
N GLN A 457 -18.90 -0.65 12.25
CA GLN A 457 -18.21 -0.46 13.54
C GLN A 457 -18.74 0.71 14.34
N LEU A 458 -19.47 1.62 13.69
CA LEU A 458 -19.91 2.87 14.32
C LEU A 458 -20.75 2.64 15.58
N GLU A 459 -21.65 1.66 15.57
CA GLU A 459 -22.51 1.37 16.73
C GLU A 459 -21.70 0.88 17.94
N LEU A 460 -20.71 0.02 17.71
CA LEU A 460 -19.85 -0.50 18.78
C LEU A 460 -19.03 0.65 19.41
N ARG A 461 -18.47 1.51 18.56
CA ARG A 461 -17.63 2.63 19.03
C ARG A 461 -18.42 3.77 19.66
N ARG A 462 -19.63 4.04 19.18
CA ARG A 462 -20.53 5.01 19.82
C ARG A 462 -20.79 4.69 21.28
N LYS A 463 -20.86 3.42 21.64
CA LYS A 463 -21.04 2.99 23.03
C LYS A 463 -19.87 3.40 23.94
N GLU A 464 -18.66 3.57 23.40
CA GLU A 464 -17.50 4.04 24.16
C GLU A 464 -17.62 5.55 24.55
N PHE A 465 -18.52 6.32 23.90
CA PHE A 465 -18.73 7.76 24.07
C PHE A 465 -20.15 8.15 24.51
N LEU A 466 -20.97 7.19 24.92
CA LEU A 466 -22.35 7.43 25.40
C LEU A 466 -22.43 7.59 26.92
N CYS A 467 -21.29 7.66 27.64
CA CYS A 467 -21.25 7.85 29.09
C CYS A 467 -21.00 9.29 29.47
#